data_0b64da95cf3d353a3876203039c47df9
#
_entry.id   0b64da95cf3d353a3876203039c47df9
#
_cell.length_a   1.000
_cell.length_b   1.000
_cell.length_c   1.000
_cell.angle_alpha   90.00
_cell.angle_beta   90.00
_cell.angle_gamma   90.00
#
_symmetry.space_group_name_H-M   'P 1'
#
loop_
_entity.id
_entity.type
_entity.pdbx_description
1 polymer ?
#
loop_
_entity_poly.entity_id
_entity_poly.type
_entity_poly.pdbx_seq_one_letter_code
_entity_poly.pdbx_strand_id
1 'polypeptide(L)'
;MKIAIIGSGISGNVAAHILAKSHDVTVYEKRDRPGGHSATKDIDYSGTGDWMSVDTGFIVYNEHNYPGLVKLFKELKVKTEETNMSFGFSANRGSFEWSGQSIASVFAQKSNWINPLFWLMLRDIFKFNKQAARDHESGHLGDMSLGTWLRRHRLSRVFTNRYLLPMGAAIWSTPADEILNFPAASFLQFFYNHRLINKDRPQWRTVTGGSREYVNKITAGYKNCLRLSAEVTHIKRHAQGVDVTANGETETYDQIVMAAHSNQSLAMLGDASRDEEDILSAVRYLPNNVYLHRDENLMPKRQAVWSAWNYISRGKS
;
A
#
# COMPACT_ATOMS: atom_id res chain seq x y z
N MET A 1 -0.28 -33.52 -4.37
CA MET A 1 0.22 -33.18 -3.03
C MET A 1 -0.88 -32.49 -2.26
N LYS A 2 -0.93 -32.66 -0.95
CA LYS A 2 -1.79 -31.92 -0.03
C LYS A 2 -1.04 -30.67 0.45
N ILE A 3 -1.53 -29.48 0.17
CA ILE A 3 -0.82 -28.22 0.40
C ILE A 3 -1.68 -27.29 1.29
N ALA A 4 -1.10 -26.80 2.39
CA ALA A 4 -1.70 -25.76 3.20
C ALA A 4 -1.24 -24.36 2.71
N ILE A 5 -2.15 -23.41 2.65
CA ILE A 5 -1.88 -22.00 2.34
C ILE A 5 -2.35 -21.14 3.51
N ILE A 6 -1.42 -20.41 4.12
CA ILE A 6 -1.70 -19.63 5.33
C ILE A 6 -1.89 -18.17 5.00
N GLY A 7 -3.14 -17.71 5.07
CA GLY A 7 -3.59 -16.37 4.71
C GLY A 7 -4.23 -16.32 3.33
N SER A 8 -5.38 -15.63 3.23
CA SER A 8 -6.14 -15.40 2.02
C SER A 8 -6.05 -13.96 1.49
N GLY A 9 -4.92 -13.29 1.73
CA GLY A 9 -4.55 -12.06 1.04
C GLY A 9 -4.27 -12.32 -0.44
N ILE A 10 -3.87 -11.29 -1.20
CA ILE A 10 -3.59 -11.46 -2.65
C ILE A 10 -2.59 -12.58 -2.92
N SER A 11 -1.52 -12.70 -2.11
CA SER A 11 -0.50 -13.73 -2.29
C SER A 11 -1.06 -15.14 -2.11
N GLY A 12 -1.81 -15.38 -1.02
CA GLY A 12 -2.42 -16.68 -0.76
C GLY A 12 -3.52 -17.02 -1.76
N ASN A 13 -4.35 -16.04 -2.15
CA ASN A 13 -5.40 -16.24 -3.14
C ASN A 13 -4.81 -16.62 -4.52
N VAL A 14 -3.71 -15.97 -4.94
CA VAL A 14 -3.03 -16.32 -6.20
C VAL A 14 -2.37 -17.68 -6.12
N ALA A 15 -1.71 -18.01 -5.00
CA ALA A 15 -1.14 -19.34 -4.78
C ALA A 15 -2.24 -20.42 -4.85
N ALA A 16 -3.36 -20.22 -4.16
CA ALA A 16 -4.49 -21.15 -4.17
C ALA A 16 -5.09 -21.30 -5.57
N HIS A 17 -5.32 -20.19 -6.28
CA HIS A 17 -5.86 -20.20 -7.65
C HIS A 17 -4.99 -21.01 -8.63
N ILE A 18 -3.68 -20.97 -8.46
CA ILE A 18 -2.74 -21.71 -9.31
C ILE A 18 -2.66 -23.17 -8.86
N LEU A 19 -2.45 -23.42 -7.57
CA LEU A 19 -2.16 -24.75 -7.04
C LEU A 19 -3.40 -25.66 -7.01
N ALA A 20 -4.59 -25.12 -6.80
CA ALA A 20 -5.83 -25.92 -6.80
C ALA A 20 -6.15 -26.55 -8.16
N LYS A 21 -5.49 -26.16 -9.24
CA LYS A 21 -5.65 -26.77 -10.57
C LYS A 21 -5.05 -28.18 -10.64
N SER A 22 -4.09 -28.52 -9.77
CA SER A 22 -3.32 -29.78 -9.81
C SER A 22 -3.01 -30.40 -8.45
N HIS A 23 -3.38 -29.74 -7.37
CA HIS A 23 -3.09 -30.17 -6.01
C HIS A 23 -4.32 -30.08 -5.12
N ASP A 24 -4.34 -30.89 -4.04
CA ASP A 24 -5.31 -30.77 -2.97
C ASP A 24 -4.85 -29.63 -2.03
N VAL A 25 -5.59 -28.50 -2.07
CA VAL A 25 -5.22 -27.31 -1.30
C VAL A 25 -6.20 -27.06 -0.17
N THR A 26 -5.69 -26.56 0.96
CA THR A 26 -6.49 -26.00 2.05
C THR A 26 -5.98 -24.60 2.32
N VAL A 27 -6.86 -23.60 2.28
CA VAL A 27 -6.52 -22.20 2.56
C VAL A 27 -7.05 -21.82 3.93
N TYR A 28 -6.18 -21.41 4.83
CA TYR A 28 -6.52 -20.93 6.17
C TYR A 28 -6.59 -19.41 6.22
N GLU A 29 -7.68 -18.87 6.70
CA GLU A 29 -7.87 -17.43 6.92
C GLU A 29 -8.42 -17.19 8.32
N LYS A 30 -7.72 -16.36 9.11
CA LYS A 30 -8.15 -16.05 10.48
C LYS A 30 -9.40 -15.19 10.58
N ARG A 31 -9.68 -14.40 9.54
CA ARG A 31 -10.91 -13.58 9.48
C ARG A 31 -12.09 -14.37 8.97
N ASP A 32 -13.27 -13.82 9.16
CA ASP A 32 -14.54 -14.31 8.63
C ASP A 32 -14.72 -14.05 7.11
N ARG A 33 -13.73 -13.42 6.46
CA ARG A 33 -13.73 -13.09 5.04
C ARG A 33 -12.35 -13.26 4.41
N PRO A 34 -12.26 -13.63 3.12
CA PRO A 34 -11.03 -13.64 2.37
C PRO A 34 -10.63 -12.22 1.91
N GLY A 35 -9.43 -12.09 1.33
CA GLY A 35 -8.98 -10.89 0.63
C GLY A 35 -7.93 -10.08 1.36
N GLY A 36 -7.72 -10.29 2.67
CA GLY A 36 -6.72 -9.55 3.43
C GLY A 36 -6.97 -8.03 3.38
N HIS A 37 -6.03 -7.27 2.78
CA HIS A 37 -6.15 -5.82 2.58
C HIS A 37 -7.14 -5.42 1.47
N SER A 38 -7.61 -6.33 0.64
CA SER A 38 -8.73 -6.09 -0.27
C SER A 38 -10.03 -6.16 0.54
N ALA A 39 -10.43 -5.01 1.07
CA ALA A 39 -11.48 -4.88 2.06
C ALA A 39 -12.46 -3.77 1.65
N THR A 40 -13.50 -4.16 0.94
CA THR A 40 -14.59 -3.27 0.53
C THR A 40 -15.64 -3.19 1.60
N LYS A 41 -16.11 -1.99 1.91
CA LYS A 41 -17.24 -1.69 2.80
C LYS A 41 -18.34 -1.02 2.00
N ASP A 42 -19.58 -1.51 2.15
CA ASP A 42 -20.73 -0.81 1.60
C ASP A 42 -21.24 0.17 2.63
N ILE A 43 -21.46 1.40 2.20
CA ILE A 43 -22.00 2.48 3.01
C ILE A 43 -23.21 3.07 2.34
N ASP A 44 -24.26 3.34 3.10
CA ASP A 44 -25.36 4.19 2.66
C ASP A 44 -24.94 5.65 2.87
N TYR A 45 -24.43 6.27 1.78
CA TYR A 45 -23.85 7.60 1.85
C TYR A 45 -24.89 8.67 2.22
N SER A 46 -26.08 8.57 1.68
CA SER A 46 -27.16 9.54 1.89
C SER A 46 -28.04 9.23 3.11
N GLY A 47 -28.02 7.99 3.61
CA GLY A 47 -28.98 7.47 4.59
C GLY A 47 -30.38 7.19 3.98
N THR A 48 -30.49 7.18 2.65
CA THR A 48 -31.74 6.98 1.91
C THR A 48 -31.70 5.79 0.96
N GLY A 49 -30.72 4.91 1.12
CA GLY A 49 -30.53 3.70 0.28
C GLY A 49 -29.56 3.91 -0.89
N ASP A 50 -28.79 4.97 -0.90
CA ASP A 50 -27.78 5.27 -1.92
C ASP A 50 -26.44 4.62 -1.52
N TRP A 51 -26.30 3.34 -1.87
CA TRP A 51 -25.17 2.51 -1.46
C TRP A 51 -23.94 2.72 -2.30
N MET A 52 -22.80 2.92 -1.64
CA MET A 52 -21.48 3.08 -2.25
C MET A 52 -20.51 2.03 -1.69
N SER A 53 -19.78 1.35 -2.56
CA SER A 53 -18.70 0.44 -2.19
C SER A 53 -17.39 1.20 -2.04
N VAL A 54 -16.78 1.15 -0.85
CA VAL A 54 -15.55 1.87 -0.51
C VAL A 54 -14.46 0.88 -0.11
N ASP A 55 -13.33 0.91 -0.80
CA ASP A 55 -12.16 0.13 -0.42
C ASP A 55 -11.37 0.82 0.69
N THR A 56 -11.05 0.07 1.75
CA THR A 56 -10.35 0.57 2.94
C THR A 56 -8.88 0.13 3.03
N GLY A 57 -8.39 -0.58 2.04
CA GLY A 57 -7.00 -1.05 2.00
C GLY A 57 -6.43 -0.95 0.59
N PHE A 58 -6.58 -1.99 -0.24
CA PHE A 58 -6.19 -1.91 -1.65
C PHE A 58 -7.22 -1.08 -2.44
N ILE A 59 -6.80 0.06 -3.00
CA ILE A 59 -7.69 1.04 -3.63
C ILE A 59 -7.40 1.17 -5.13
N VAL A 60 -6.11 1.34 -5.51
CA VAL A 60 -5.72 1.69 -6.88
C VAL A 60 -4.50 0.90 -7.35
N TYR A 61 -4.39 0.75 -8.67
CA TYR A 61 -3.22 0.17 -9.33
C TYR A 61 -3.01 0.86 -10.69
N ASN A 62 -1.89 0.59 -11.36
CA ASN A 62 -1.69 0.98 -12.75
C ASN A 62 -1.08 -0.18 -13.54
N GLU A 63 -1.30 -0.18 -14.86
CA GLU A 63 -0.90 -1.30 -15.69
C GLU A 63 0.62 -1.43 -15.86
N HIS A 64 1.35 -0.33 -15.70
CA HIS A 64 2.80 -0.29 -15.85
C HIS A 64 3.53 -1.01 -14.69
N ASN A 65 3.10 -0.72 -13.46
CA ASN A 65 3.77 -1.22 -12.26
C ASN A 65 3.29 -2.60 -11.82
N TYR A 66 2.09 -3.01 -12.25
CA TYR A 66 1.43 -4.22 -11.74
C TYR A 66 1.10 -5.24 -12.86
N PRO A 67 2.07 -5.66 -13.70
CA PRO A 67 1.78 -6.53 -14.86
C PRO A 67 1.19 -7.88 -14.44
N GLY A 68 1.61 -8.45 -13.30
CA GLY A 68 1.05 -9.69 -12.77
C GLY A 68 -0.42 -9.54 -12.37
N LEU A 69 -0.77 -8.42 -11.71
CA LEU A 69 -2.16 -8.12 -11.33
C LEU A 69 -3.04 -7.89 -12.56
N VAL A 70 -2.52 -7.18 -13.56
CA VAL A 70 -3.21 -6.95 -14.83
C VAL A 70 -3.51 -8.26 -15.54
N LYS A 71 -2.54 -9.19 -15.58
CA LYS A 71 -2.73 -10.53 -16.14
C LYS A 71 -3.82 -11.30 -15.40
N LEU A 72 -3.77 -11.28 -14.06
CA LEU A 72 -4.77 -11.92 -13.21
C LEU A 72 -6.18 -11.34 -13.47
N PHE A 73 -6.31 -10.00 -13.50
CA PHE A 73 -7.61 -9.34 -13.73
C PHE A 73 -8.18 -9.66 -15.13
N LYS A 74 -7.33 -9.76 -16.15
CA LYS A 74 -7.75 -10.20 -17.49
C LYS A 74 -8.24 -11.65 -17.48
N GLU A 75 -7.50 -12.57 -16.83
CA GLU A 75 -7.88 -13.99 -16.70
C GLU A 75 -9.23 -14.13 -15.98
N LEU A 76 -9.42 -13.43 -14.87
CA LEU A 76 -10.64 -13.46 -14.05
C LEU A 76 -11.78 -12.57 -14.61
N LYS A 77 -11.55 -11.85 -15.71
CA LYS A 77 -12.52 -10.89 -16.30
C LYS A 77 -13.02 -9.89 -15.24
N VAL A 78 -12.10 -9.32 -14.47
CA VAL A 78 -12.40 -8.28 -13.48
C VAL A 78 -12.65 -6.96 -14.21
N LYS A 79 -13.76 -6.30 -13.91
CA LYS A 79 -14.05 -4.96 -14.43
C LYS A 79 -13.27 -3.92 -13.65
N THR A 80 -12.67 -2.97 -14.35
CA THR A 80 -11.90 -1.89 -13.76
C THR A 80 -12.20 -0.59 -14.48
N GLU A 81 -12.06 0.52 -13.78
CA GLU A 81 -12.30 1.87 -14.31
C GLU A 81 -11.11 2.79 -14.03
N GLU A 82 -11.02 3.86 -14.81
CA GLU A 82 -9.98 4.87 -14.63
C GLU A 82 -10.25 5.70 -13.39
N THR A 83 -9.18 6.03 -12.68
CA THR A 83 -9.23 6.91 -11.51
C THR A 83 -8.01 7.82 -11.50
N ASN A 84 -7.99 8.79 -10.58
CA ASN A 84 -6.85 9.65 -10.40
C ASN A 84 -6.12 9.34 -9.09
N MET A 85 -4.84 9.71 -9.05
CA MET A 85 -3.95 9.56 -7.91
C MET A 85 -3.36 10.94 -7.58
N SER A 86 -4.26 11.91 -7.37
CA SER A 86 -3.88 13.27 -7.01
C SER A 86 -3.51 13.37 -5.53
N PHE A 87 -2.59 14.30 -5.23
CA PHE A 87 -2.13 14.58 -3.88
C PHE A 87 -2.37 16.04 -3.51
N GLY A 88 -2.99 16.26 -2.36
CA GLY A 88 -3.25 17.57 -1.76
C GLY A 88 -2.57 17.68 -0.39
N PHE A 89 -2.12 18.88 -0.07
CA PHE A 89 -1.50 19.21 1.21
C PHE A 89 -2.20 20.40 1.84
N SER A 90 -2.54 20.29 3.12
CA SER A 90 -3.07 21.39 3.93
C SER A 90 -2.36 21.44 5.29
N ALA A 91 -1.86 22.61 5.65
CA ALA A 91 -1.24 22.83 6.95
C ALA A 91 -1.91 23.94 7.73
N ASN A 92 -1.83 23.84 9.07
CA ASN A 92 -2.22 24.89 9.99
C ASN A 92 -3.62 25.47 9.68
N ARG A 93 -4.62 24.59 9.57
CA ARG A 93 -6.01 24.95 9.30
C ARG A 93 -6.20 25.74 8.00
N GLY A 94 -5.47 25.36 6.93
CA GLY A 94 -5.59 25.98 5.60
C GLY A 94 -4.76 27.24 5.38
N SER A 95 -3.80 27.53 6.28
CA SER A 95 -2.86 28.65 6.08
C SER A 95 -1.87 28.41 4.94
N PHE A 96 -1.62 27.14 4.58
CA PHE A 96 -0.81 26.74 3.45
C PHE A 96 -1.44 25.51 2.80
N GLU A 97 -1.94 25.67 1.58
CA GLU A 97 -2.63 24.62 0.84
C GLU A 97 -2.21 24.61 -0.63
N TRP A 98 -2.10 23.42 -1.19
CA TRP A 98 -1.86 23.20 -2.61
C TRP A 98 -2.21 21.76 -2.99
N SER A 99 -2.45 21.52 -4.28
CA SER A 99 -2.59 20.17 -4.83
C SER A 99 -1.84 20.07 -6.16
N GLY A 100 -1.25 18.90 -6.42
CA GLY A 100 -0.50 18.62 -7.65
C GLY A 100 -1.35 18.17 -8.85
N GLN A 101 -2.68 18.30 -8.80
CA GLN A 101 -3.59 17.80 -9.82
C GLN A 101 -3.59 18.66 -11.10
N SER A 102 -3.51 19.97 -10.95
CA SER A 102 -3.53 20.94 -12.05
C SER A 102 -2.82 22.24 -11.65
N ILE A 103 -2.48 23.08 -12.63
CA ILE A 103 -1.93 24.42 -12.35
C ILE A 103 -2.90 25.23 -11.47
N ALA A 104 -4.19 25.13 -11.74
CA ALA A 104 -5.22 25.82 -10.95
C ALA A 104 -5.21 25.34 -9.48
N SER A 105 -5.09 24.05 -9.22
CA SER A 105 -5.05 23.52 -7.86
C SER A 105 -3.71 23.78 -7.14
N VAL A 106 -2.60 23.86 -7.86
CA VAL A 106 -1.29 24.29 -7.32
C VAL A 106 -1.40 25.70 -6.75
N PHE A 107 -2.11 26.59 -7.44
CA PHE A 107 -2.29 27.99 -7.07
C PHE A 107 -3.70 28.32 -6.51
N ALA A 108 -4.45 27.32 -6.06
CA ALA A 108 -5.78 27.50 -5.47
C ALA A 108 -5.77 28.46 -4.26
N GLN A 109 -4.68 28.45 -3.49
CA GLN A 109 -4.41 29.49 -2.50
C GLN A 109 -3.71 30.69 -3.17
N LYS A 110 -4.46 31.75 -3.42
CA LYS A 110 -3.95 32.93 -4.15
C LYS A 110 -2.68 33.54 -3.54
N SER A 111 -2.52 33.51 -2.21
CA SER A 111 -1.32 34.00 -1.54
C SER A 111 -0.04 33.22 -1.92
N ASN A 112 -0.15 32.00 -2.47
CA ASN A 112 1.00 31.22 -2.94
C ASN A 112 1.72 31.89 -4.12
N TRP A 113 1.02 32.72 -4.92
CA TRP A 113 1.62 33.49 -6.02
C TRP A 113 2.75 34.42 -5.59
N ILE A 114 2.62 35.01 -4.40
CA ILE A 114 3.58 35.96 -3.84
C ILE A 114 4.41 35.37 -2.70
N ASN A 115 4.24 34.07 -2.39
CA ASN A 115 4.93 33.41 -1.29
C ASN A 115 6.28 32.84 -1.76
N PRO A 116 7.44 33.42 -1.34
CA PRO A 116 8.75 32.95 -1.79
C PRO A 116 9.06 31.52 -1.35
N LEU A 117 8.54 31.08 -0.20
CA LEU A 117 8.71 29.69 0.26
C LEU A 117 7.96 28.70 -0.63
N PHE A 118 6.82 29.11 -1.19
CA PHE A 118 6.09 28.27 -2.14
C PHE A 118 6.88 28.08 -3.44
N TRP A 119 7.43 29.15 -3.98
CA TRP A 119 8.30 29.08 -5.17
C TRP A 119 9.59 28.29 -4.91
N LEU A 120 10.17 28.42 -3.72
CA LEU A 120 11.31 27.60 -3.30
C LEU A 120 10.96 26.13 -3.27
N MET A 121 9.77 25.76 -2.75
CA MET A 121 9.25 24.39 -2.77
C MET A 121 9.11 23.86 -4.20
N LEU A 122 8.48 24.62 -5.08
CA LEU A 122 8.31 24.22 -6.49
C LEU A 122 9.65 24.03 -7.20
N ARG A 123 10.59 24.95 -7.02
CA ARG A 123 11.96 24.81 -7.54
C ARG A 123 12.60 23.48 -7.06
N ASP A 124 12.45 23.19 -5.79
CA ASP A 124 13.07 22.02 -5.18
C ASP A 124 12.37 20.71 -5.59
N ILE A 125 11.08 20.73 -5.95
CA ILE A 125 10.41 19.59 -6.60
C ILE A 125 11.11 19.24 -7.92
N PHE A 126 11.32 20.22 -8.80
CA PHE A 126 12.02 19.98 -10.07
C PHE A 126 13.48 19.53 -9.87
N LYS A 127 14.17 20.13 -8.88
CA LYS A 127 15.53 19.74 -8.52
C LYS A 127 15.57 18.30 -8.01
N PHE A 128 14.66 17.94 -7.11
CA PHE A 128 14.52 16.57 -6.58
C PHE A 128 14.28 15.56 -7.71
N ASN A 129 13.31 15.81 -8.58
CA ASN A 129 12.99 14.90 -9.68
C ASN A 129 14.19 14.62 -10.56
N LYS A 130 14.96 15.67 -10.90
CA LYS A 130 16.17 15.54 -11.72
C LYS A 130 17.29 14.76 -11.01
N GLN A 131 17.56 15.07 -9.74
CA GLN A 131 18.62 14.41 -8.99
C GLN A 131 18.26 12.97 -8.61
N ALA A 132 17.00 12.74 -8.25
CA ALA A 132 16.50 11.39 -7.91
C ALA A 132 16.65 10.42 -9.10
N ALA A 133 16.26 10.85 -10.31
CA ALA A 133 16.45 10.04 -11.50
C ALA A 133 17.92 9.73 -11.76
N ARG A 134 18.80 10.77 -11.74
CA ARG A 134 20.23 10.63 -11.97
C ARG A 134 20.91 9.68 -10.97
N ASP A 135 20.63 9.88 -9.68
CA ASP A 135 21.29 9.12 -8.63
C ASP A 135 20.77 7.67 -8.58
N HIS A 136 19.48 7.44 -8.90
CA HIS A 136 18.95 6.10 -9.08
C HIS A 136 19.63 5.36 -10.25
N GLU A 137 19.74 6.00 -11.41
CA GLU A 137 20.38 5.42 -12.61
C GLU A 137 21.88 5.14 -12.40
N SER A 138 22.55 5.94 -11.57
CA SER A 138 23.98 5.75 -11.27
C SER A 138 24.27 4.54 -10.37
N GLY A 139 23.29 4.08 -9.58
CA GLY A 139 23.45 2.99 -8.63
C GLY A 139 24.37 3.27 -7.42
N HIS A 140 24.87 4.51 -7.25
CA HIS A 140 25.89 4.85 -6.24
C HIS A 140 25.31 5.47 -4.95
N LEU A 141 24.16 5.00 -4.50
CA LEU A 141 23.51 5.55 -3.29
C LEU A 141 24.02 4.94 -1.98
N GLY A 142 24.57 3.71 -2.01
CA GLY A 142 25.02 3.00 -0.81
C GLY A 142 23.91 2.92 0.27
N ASP A 143 24.33 2.87 1.53
CA ASP A 143 23.44 2.77 2.70
C ASP A 143 22.95 4.14 3.23
N MET A 144 23.03 5.19 2.38
CA MET A 144 22.65 6.55 2.78
C MET A 144 21.18 6.65 3.11
N SER A 145 20.85 7.29 4.25
CA SER A 145 19.46 7.61 4.57
C SER A 145 18.92 8.74 3.69
N LEU A 146 17.58 8.77 3.51
CA LEU A 146 16.91 9.85 2.77
C LEU A 146 17.25 11.22 3.34
N GLY A 147 17.26 11.37 4.66
CA GLY A 147 17.61 12.63 5.31
C GLY A 147 19.03 13.10 4.97
N THR A 148 20.00 12.19 4.88
CA THR A 148 21.37 12.51 4.47
C THR A 148 21.43 12.90 2.99
N TRP A 149 20.70 12.18 2.13
CA TRP A 149 20.61 12.48 0.70
C TRP A 149 20.00 13.88 0.45
N LEU A 150 18.92 14.23 1.16
CA LEU A 150 18.27 15.55 1.06
C LEU A 150 19.25 16.70 1.45
N ARG A 151 20.03 16.52 2.53
CA ARG A 151 21.05 17.48 2.95
C ARG A 151 22.17 17.62 1.91
N ARG A 152 22.68 16.50 1.39
CA ARG A 152 23.72 16.50 0.34
C ARG A 152 23.30 17.30 -0.88
N HIS A 153 22.04 17.17 -1.29
CA HIS A 153 21.48 17.91 -2.42
C HIS A 153 20.95 19.31 -2.05
N ARG A 154 21.13 19.77 -0.81
CA ARG A 154 20.71 21.10 -0.34
C ARG A 154 19.24 21.40 -0.70
N LEU A 155 18.37 20.45 -0.44
CA LEU A 155 16.92 20.62 -0.60
C LEU A 155 16.34 21.35 0.63
N SER A 156 15.41 22.27 0.42
CA SER A 156 14.90 23.13 1.47
C SER A 156 13.98 22.39 2.45
N ARG A 157 13.87 22.91 3.66
CA ARG A 157 12.94 22.38 4.67
C ARG A 157 11.49 22.53 4.22
N VAL A 158 11.14 23.57 3.48
CA VAL A 158 9.79 23.76 2.97
C VAL A 158 9.41 22.66 1.97
N PHE A 159 10.31 22.27 1.08
CA PHE A 159 10.14 21.13 0.19
C PHE A 159 9.98 19.83 0.98
N THR A 160 10.90 19.58 1.91
CA THR A 160 10.89 18.37 2.72
C THR A 160 9.59 18.23 3.51
N ASN A 161 9.18 19.28 4.26
CA ASN A 161 8.06 19.19 5.20
C ASN A 161 6.68 19.41 4.55
N ARG A 162 6.58 20.06 3.39
CA ARG A 162 5.28 20.39 2.77
C ARG A 162 5.02 19.68 1.45
N TYR A 163 5.97 18.86 1.00
CA TYR A 163 5.83 18.03 -0.20
C TYR A 163 6.28 16.59 0.07
N LEU A 164 7.60 16.35 0.31
CA LEU A 164 8.18 15.03 0.23
C LEU A 164 7.75 14.12 1.38
N LEU A 165 7.90 14.55 2.63
CA LEU A 165 7.51 13.76 3.80
C LEU A 165 6.00 13.52 3.87
N PRO A 166 5.13 14.54 3.63
CA PRO A 166 3.69 14.31 3.53
C PRO A 166 3.29 13.31 2.47
N MET A 167 3.91 13.36 1.29
CA MET A 167 3.67 12.38 0.22
C MET A 167 4.14 10.98 0.62
N GLY A 168 5.34 10.87 1.18
CA GLY A 168 5.85 9.61 1.69
C GLY A 168 4.97 9.04 2.81
N ALA A 169 4.56 9.87 3.76
CA ALA A 169 3.67 9.46 4.85
C ALA A 169 2.32 8.93 4.32
N ALA A 170 1.75 9.57 3.31
CA ALA A 170 0.53 9.11 2.67
C ALA A 170 0.72 7.75 1.95
N ILE A 171 1.84 7.57 1.25
CA ILE A 171 2.14 6.34 0.49
C ILE A 171 2.38 5.15 1.42
N TRP A 172 3.20 5.33 2.46
CA TRP A 172 3.61 4.22 3.34
C TRP A 172 2.83 4.15 4.66
N SER A 173 1.87 5.05 4.89
CA SER A 173 1.13 5.14 6.16
C SER A 173 2.06 5.18 7.39
N THR A 174 3.20 5.87 7.24
CA THR A 174 4.28 5.95 8.23
C THR A 174 4.42 7.38 8.74
N PRO A 175 4.74 7.62 10.02
CA PRO A 175 5.04 8.95 10.52
C PRO A 175 6.09 9.66 9.68
N ALA A 176 5.85 10.96 9.39
CA ALA A 176 6.66 11.69 8.42
C ALA A 176 8.15 11.82 8.81
N ASP A 177 8.46 11.88 10.10
CA ASP A 177 9.81 11.95 10.64
C ASP A 177 10.59 10.64 10.48
N GLU A 178 9.92 9.49 10.53
CA GLU A 178 10.55 8.19 10.31
C GLU A 178 11.02 7.99 8.86
N ILE A 179 10.36 8.63 7.90
CA ILE A 179 10.71 8.53 6.48
C ILE A 179 12.12 9.04 6.20
N LEU A 180 12.62 10.00 6.98
CA LEU A 180 14.00 10.49 6.84
C LEU A 180 15.06 9.41 7.10
N ASN A 181 14.72 8.36 7.82
CA ASN A 181 15.59 7.23 8.11
C ASN A 181 15.53 6.13 7.03
N PHE A 182 14.60 6.22 6.08
CA PHE A 182 14.52 5.23 5.00
C PHE A 182 15.80 5.22 4.17
N PRO A 183 16.26 4.06 3.67
CA PRO A 183 17.34 4.00 2.70
C PRO A 183 17.00 4.84 1.47
N ALA A 184 17.86 5.79 1.13
CA ALA A 184 17.64 6.68 -0.02
C ALA A 184 17.46 5.87 -1.31
N ALA A 185 18.22 4.80 -1.50
CA ALA A 185 18.11 3.91 -2.66
C ALA A 185 16.70 3.37 -2.85
N SER A 186 16.12 2.77 -1.80
CA SER A 186 14.76 2.21 -1.86
C SER A 186 13.68 3.27 -2.08
N PHE A 187 13.82 4.44 -1.41
CA PHE A 187 12.89 5.55 -1.56
C PHE A 187 12.89 6.11 -2.98
N LEU A 188 14.06 6.39 -3.54
CA LEU A 188 14.22 6.95 -4.89
C LEU A 188 13.80 5.92 -5.96
N GLN A 189 14.17 4.64 -5.77
CA GLN A 189 13.72 3.55 -6.65
C GLN A 189 12.19 3.48 -6.72
N PHE A 190 11.51 3.60 -5.58
CA PHE A 190 10.04 3.63 -5.56
C PHE A 190 9.48 4.79 -6.37
N PHE A 191 9.99 6.02 -6.14
CA PHE A 191 9.57 7.21 -6.87
C PHE A 191 9.83 7.10 -8.39
N TYR A 192 10.96 6.51 -8.76
CA TYR A 192 11.33 6.25 -10.15
C TYR A 192 10.41 5.21 -10.79
N ASN A 193 10.24 4.05 -10.17
CA ASN A 193 9.43 2.95 -10.68
C ASN A 193 7.96 3.34 -10.84
N HIS A 194 7.41 4.11 -9.90
CA HIS A 194 6.02 4.60 -9.96
C HIS A 194 5.86 5.87 -10.80
N ARG A 195 6.92 6.29 -11.50
CA ARG A 195 6.95 7.48 -12.34
C ARG A 195 6.48 8.77 -11.64
N LEU A 196 6.63 8.85 -10.33
CA LEU A 196 6.24 10.03 -9.54
C LEU A 196 7.10 11.25 -9.83
N ILE A 197 8.35 11.01 -10.30
CA ILE A 197 9.33 12.05 -10.69
C ILE A 197 9.29 12.36 -12.19
N ASN A 198 8.49 11.63 -12.98
CA ASN A 198 8.41 11.76 -14.42
C ASN A 198 7.22 12.65 -14.83
N LYS A 199 7.25 13.18 -16.04
CA LYS A 199 6.14 13.97 -16.62
C LYS A 199 4.99 13.08 -17.09
N ASP A 200 5.31 11.93 -17.67
CA ASP A 200 4.39 10.91 -18.18
C ASP A 200 3.99 9.98 -17.03
N ARG A 201 2.95 10.36 -16.33
CA ARG A 201 2.39 9.54 -15.24
C ARG A 201 1.51 8.44 -15.81
N PRO A 202 1.55 7.22 -15.24
CA PRO A 202 0.66 6.14 -15.67
C PRO A 202 -0.80 6.48 -15.35
N GLN A 203 -1.73 6.00 -16.17
CA GLN A 203 -3.15 6.03 -15.84
C GLN A 203 -3.41 5.08 -14.66
N TRP A 204 -3.98 5.60 -13.60
CA TRP A 204 -4.41 4.80 -12.46
C TRP A 204 -5.79 4.23 -12.68
N ARG A 205 -6.04 3.07 -12.11
CA ARG A 205 -7.29 2.32 -12.22
C ARG A 205 -7.72 1.80 -10.87
N THR A 206 -9.03 1.59 -10.71
CA THR A 206 -9.62 0.91 -9.55
C THR A 206 -10.52 -0.22 -10.02
N VAL A 207 -10.87 -1.14 -9.10
CA VAL A 207 -11.82 -2.22 -9.40
C VAL A 207 -13.24 -1.69 -9.29
N THR A 208 -14.02 -1.80 -10.36
CA THR A 208 -15.43 -1.38 -10.37
C THR A 208 -16.24 -2.22 -9.37
N GLY A 209 -16.92 -1.57 -8.44
CA GLY A 209 -17.67 -2.24 -7.34
C GLY A 209 -16.81 -2.62 -6.14
N GLY A 210 -15.53 -2.19 -6.15
CA GLY A 210 -14.57 -2.43 -5.07
C GLY A 210 -13.75 -3.71 -5.23
N SER A 211 -12.66 -3.79 -4.48
CA SER A 211 -11.68 -4.87 -4.57
C SER A 211 -12.25 -6.26 -4.22
N ARG A 212 -13.33 -6.35 -3.48
CA ARG A 212 -14.01 -7.64 -3.20
C ARG A 212 -14.45 -8.34 -4.50
N GLU A 213 -14.70 -7.62 -5.59
CA GLU A 213 -15.12 -8.21 -6.86
C GLU A 213 -14.08 -9.17 -7.45
N TYR A 214 -12.78 -8.80 -7.40
CA TYR A 214 -11.75 -9.73 -7.81
C TYR A 214 -11.55 -10.86 -6.78
N VAL A 215 -11.71 -10.57 -5.47
CA VAL A 215 -11.60 -11.58 -4.42
C VAL A 215 -12.65 -12.66 -4.62
N ASN A 216 -13.91 -12.27 -4.86
CA ASN A 216 -15.00 -13.21 -5.14
C ASN A 216 -14.70 -14.10 -6.37
N LYS A 217 -14.15 -13.50 -7.43
CA LYS A 217 -13.84 -14.24 -8.66
C LYS A 217 -12.68 -15.22 -8.48
N ILE A 218 -11.61 -14.81 -7.79
CA ILE A 218 -10.45 -15.69 -7.61
C ILE A 218 -10.76 -16.84 -6.64
N THR A 219 -11.54 -16.59 -5.58
CA THR A 219 -11.89 -17.61 -4.59
C THR A 219 -12.93 -18.58 -5.09
N ALA A 220 -13.74 -18.24 -6.10
CA ALA A 220 -14.77 -19.12 -6.66
C ALA A 220 -14.19 -20.48 -7.12
N GLY A 221 -12.95 -20.49 -7.65
CA GLY A 221 -12.29 -21.70 -8.15
C GLY A 221 -11.86 -22.70 -7.06
N TYR A 222 -11.78 -22.26 -5.81
CA TYR A 222 -11.36 -23.10 -4.66
C TYR A 222 -12.14 -22.81 -3.38
N LYS A 223 -13.39 -22.35 -3.51
CA LYS A 223 -14.23 -21.95 -2.39
C LYS A 223 -14.39 -23.05 -1.33
N ASN A 224 -14.49 -24.31 -1.76
CA ASN A 224 -14.65 -25.45 -0.85
C ASN A 224 -13.38 -25.80 -0.07
N CYS A 225 -12.24 -25.25 -0.47
CA CYS A 225 -10.93 -25.44 0.18
C CYS A 225 -10.59 -24.28 1.12
N LEU A 226 -11.43 -23.25 1.19
CA LEU A 226 -11.21 -22.04 1.98
C LEU A 226 -11.86 -22.18 3.36
N ARG A 227 -11.04 -22.14 4.41
CA ARG A 227 -11.46 -22.18 5.80
C ARG A 227 -11.34 -20.79 6.41
N LEU A 228 -12.47 -20.13 6.59
CA LEU A 228 -12.57 -18.84 7.26
C LEU A 228 -12.66 -19.01 8.78
N SER A 229 -12.34 -17.96 9.55
CA SER A 229 -12.27 -17.99 11.02
C SER A 229 -11.43 -19.15 11.53
N ALA A 230 -10.37 -19.49 10.77
CA ALA A 230 -9.46 -20.59 11.04
C ALA A 230 -8.05 -20.03 11.23
N GLU A 231 -7.77 -19.53 12.44
CA GLU A 231 -6.46 -18.98 12.79
C GLU A 231 -5.45 -20.11 12.99
N VAL A 232 -4.39 -20.09 12.16
CA VAL A 232 -3.25 -20.98 12.34
C VAL A 232 -2.40 -20.44 13.48
N THR A 233 -2.17 -21.26 14.49
CA THR A 233 -1.42 -20.89 15.70
C THR A 233 -0.05 -21.56 15.78
N HIS A 234 0.13 -22.72 15.13
CA HIS A 234 1.39 -23.44 15.17
C HIS A 234 1.64 -24.23 13.90
N ILE A 235 2.90 -24.24 13.47
CA ILE A 235 3.41 -24.97 12.31
C ILE A 235 4.68 -25.69 12.72
N LYS A 236 4.77 -26.99 12.42
CA LYS A 236 5.94 -27.81 12.71
C LYS A 236 6.30 -28.70 11.53
N ARG A 237 7.54 -28.60 11.07
CA ARG A 237 8.07 -29.44 9.99
C ARG A 237 8.62 -30.74 10.52
N HIS A 238 8.50 -31.81 9.76
CA HIS A 238 9.07 -33.14 10.07
C HIS A 238 9.35 -33.93 8.79
N ALA A 239 9.93 -35.11 8.91
CA ALA A 239 10.37 -35.90 7.76
C ALA A 239 9.22 -36.32 6.82
N GLN A 240 8.00 -36.40 7.30
CA GLN A 240 6.82 -36.83 6.55
C GLN A 240 5.98 -35.66 6.00
N GLY A 241 6.32 -34.40 6.34
CA GLY A 241 5.58 -33.23 5.89
C GLY A 241 5.58 -32.10 6.90
N VAL A 242 4.47 -31.37 6.97
CA VAL A 242 4.28 -30.20 7.82
C VAL A 242 2.96 -30.31 8.57
N ASP A 243 3.00 -30.25 9.88
CA ASP A 243 1.82 -30.16 10.74
C ASP A 243 1.38 -28.70 10.86
N VAL A 244 0.10 -28.45 10.65
CA VAL A 244 -0.55 -27.14 10.78
C VAL A 244 -1.64 -27.24 11.82
N THR A 245 -1.53 -26.46 12.90
CA THR A 245 -2.52 -26.39 13.95
C THR A 245 -3.39 -25.13 13.79
N ALA A 246 -4.68 -25.32 13.63
CA ALA A 246 -5.67 -24.24 13.54
C ALA A 246 -6.89 -24.59 14.40
N ASN A 247 -7.40 -23.63 15.18
CA ASN A 247 -8.55 -23.82 16.07
C ASN A 247 -8.44 -25.03 17.01
N GLY A 248 -7.21 -25.40 17.40
CA GLY A 248 -6.94 -26.53 18.29
C GLY A 248 -6.84 -27.90 17.60
N GLU A 249 -7.08 -27.99 16.30
CA GLU A 249 -6.93 -29.19 15.50
C GLU A 249 -5.64 -29.15 14.69
N THR A 250 -4.96 -30.30 14.55
CA THR A 250 -3.72 -30.42 13.78
C THR A 250 -3.95 -31.31 12.57
N GLU A 251 -3.55 -30.82 11.40
CA GLU A 251 -3.56 -31.59 10.15
C GLU A 251 -2.17 -31.59 9.52
N THR A 252 -1.81 -32.72 8.89
CA THR A 252 -0.53 -32.88 8.20
C THR A 252 -0.68 -32.62 6.70
N TYR A 253 0.28 -31.90 6.14
CA TYR A 253 0.38 -31.53 4.73
C TYR A 253 1.74 -31.93 4.16
N ASP A 254 1.78 -32.16 2.84
CA ASP A 254 3.06 -32.42 2.14
C ASP A 254 3.91 -31.15 2.08
N GLN A 255 3.27 -29.99 1.87
CA GLN A 255 3.91 -28.67 1.72
C GLN A 255 3.03 -27.56 2.29
N ILE A 256 3.66 -26.40 2.53
CA ILE A 256 3.00 -25.21 3.04
C ILE A 256 3.42 -23.96 2.25
N VAL A 257 2.48 -23.05 2.04
CA VAL A 257 2.73 -21.70 1.53
C VAL A 257 2.39 -20.69 2.62
N MET A 258 3.39 -19.99 3.13
CA MET A 258 3.21 -18.90 4.09
C MET A 258 2.88 -17.61 3.35
N ALA A 259 1.62 -17.16 3.42
CA ALA A 259 1.12 -15.94 2.76
C ALA A 259 0.63 -14.88 3.76
N ALA A 260 1.21 -14.89 4.95
CA ALA A 260 1.01 -13.92 6.03
C ALA A 260 2.19 -12.91 6.10
N HIS A 261 2.09 -11.90 6.95
CA HIS A 261 3.22 -11.02 7.24
C HIS A 261 4.40 -11.80 7.85
N SER A 262 5.64 -11.36 7.60
CA SER A 262 6.83 -12.09 8.06
C SER A 262 6.86 -12.31 9.57
N ASN A 263 6.49 -11.30 10.36
CA ASN A 263 6.40 -11.43 11.83
C ASN A 263 5.32 -12.43 12.27
N GLN A 264 4.18 -12.49 11.57
CA GLN A 264 3.12 -13.47 11.85
C GLN A 264 3.57 -14.87 11.42
N SER A 265 4.24 -14.97 10.27
CA SER A 265 4.81 -16.23 9.80
C SER A 265 5.82 -16.80 10.79
N LEU A 266 6.72 -15.95 11.29
CA LEU A 266 7.69 -16.34 12.31
C LEU A 266 7.02 -16.81 13.61
N ALA A 267 6.00 -16.09 14.07
CA ALA A 267 5.28 -16.44 15.30
C ALA A 267 4.54 -17.78 15.23
N MET A 268 4.18 -18.25 14.02
CA MET A 268 3.56 -19.56 13.83
C MET A 268 4.56 -20.71 13.73
N LEU A 269 5.83 -20.45 13.32
CA LEU A 269 6.85 -21.48 13.14
C LEU A 269 7.39 -21.95 14.50
N GLY A 270 7.10 -23.18 14.86
CA GLY A 270 7.60 -23.81 16.11
C GLY A 270 9.03 -24.35 16.01
N ASP A 271 9.58 -24.39 14.81
CA ASP A 271 10.90 -24.97 14.48
C ASP A 271 11.71 -24.02 13.58
N ALA A 272 11.53 -22.70 13.75
CA ALA A 272 12.25 -21.72 12.97
C ALA A 272 13.77 -21.88 13.13
N SER A 273 14.48 -21.87 12.01
CA SER A 273 15.94 -21.80 12.02
C SER A 273 16.41 -20.40 12.36
N ARG A 274 17.68 -20.25 12.75
CA ARG A 274 18.28 -18.94 13.03
C ARG A 274 18.20 -17.98 11.85
N ASP A 275 18.43 -18.46 10.63
CA ASP A 275 18.33 -17.64 9.41
C ASP A 275 16.89 -17.18 9.17
N GLU A 276 15.88 -18.03 9.44
CA GLU A 276 14.47 -17.66 9.36
C GLU A 276 14.12 -16.61 10.43
N GLU A 277 14.60 -16.77 11.65
CA GLU A 277 14.42 -15.77 12.72
C GLU A 277 15.04 -14.42 12.31
N ASP A 278 16.28 -14.41 11.86
CA ASP A 278 17.01 -13.21 11.48
C ASP A 278 16.32 -12.47 10.29
N ILE A 279 15.92 -13.21 9.26
CA ILE A 279 15.33 -12.64 8.04
C ILE A 279 13.88 -12.19 8.28
N LEU A 280 13.04 -13.05 8.87
CA LEU A 280 11.62 -12.76 9.05
C LEU A 280 11.36 -11.66 10.10
N SER A 281 12.23 -11.56 11.12
CA SER A 281 12.15 -10.49 12.13
C SER A 281 12.68 -9.13 11.64
N ALA A 282 13.47 -9.10 10.57
CA ALA A 282 14.06 -7.87 10.05
C ALA A 282 13.01 -6.86 9.54
N VAL A 283 11.85 -7.35 9.09
CA VAL A 283 10.75 -6.49 8.62
C VAL A 283 9.86 -6.10 9.80
N ARG A 284 9.85 -4.81 10.13
CA ARG A 284 9.04 -4.26 11.22
C ARG A 284 7.68 -3.81 10.70
N TYR A 285 6.61 -4.20 11.39
CA TYR A 285 5.23 -3.80 11.11
C TYR A 285 4.75 -2.85 12.20
N LEU A 286 4.23 -1.70 11.79
CA LEU A 286 3.65 -0.70 12.70
C LEU A 286 2.12 -0.78 12.65
N PRO A 287 1.43 -0.65 13.79
CA PRO A 287 -0.02 -0.53 13.82
C PRO A 287 -0.46 0.74 13.08
N ASN A 288 -1.47 0.61 12.23
CA ASN A 288 -2.07 1.74 11.54
C ASN A 288 -3.59 1.70 11.71
N ASN A 289 -4.17 2.73 12.33
CA ASN A 289 -5.61 2.85 12.52
C ASN A 289 -6.23 3.57 11.32
N VAL A 290 -7.18 2.91 10.68
CA VAL A 290 -7.93 3.44 9.54
C VAL A 290 -9.37 3.73 9.95
N TYR A 291 -9.84 4.94 9.70
CA TYR A 291 -11.19 5.39 9.99
C TYR A 291 -11.92 5.72 8.68
N LEU A 292 -13.00 5.02 8.40
CA LEU A 292 -13.90 5.39 7.30
C LEU A 292 -14.90 6.45 7.81
N HIS A 293 -14.86 7.65 7.23
CA HIS A 293 -15.69 8.77 7.66
C HIS A 293 -16.11 9.63 6.46
N ARG A 294 -17.09 10.53 6.68
CA ARG A 294 -17.55 11.55 5.73
C ARG A 294 -17.45 12.98 6.28
N ASP A 295 -16.59 13.21 7.25
CA ASP A 295 -16.43 14.52 7.87
C ASP A 295 -15.55 15.44 7.00
N GLU A 296 -16.18 16.45 6.36
CA GLU A 296 -15.52 17.43 5.53
C GLU A 296 -14.55 18.34 6.32
N ASN A 297 -14.69 18.44 7.64
CA ASN A 297 -13.75 19.19 8.48
C ASN A 297 -12.35 18.56 8.49
N LEU A 298 -12.23 17.28 8.07
CA LEU A 298 -10.97 16.59 7.89
C LEU A 298 -10.40 16.73 6.47
N MET A 299 -11.01 17.56 5.62
CA MET A 299 -10.53 17.88 4.28
C MET A 299 -9.81 19.25 4.26
N PRO A 300 -9.00 19.53 3.21
CA PRO A 300 -8.48 20.88 3.00
C PRO A 300 -9.60 21.92 2.97
N LYS A 301 -9.35 23.12 3.47
CA LYS A 301 -10.38 24.18 3.47
C LYS A 301 -10.84 24.58 2.06
N ARG A 302 -9.91 24.56 1.10
CA ARG A 302 -10.23 24.93 -0.29
C ARG A 302 -10.59 23.67 -1.07
N GLN A 303 -11.83 23.57 -1.54
CA GLN A 303 -12.29 22.44 -2.35
C GLN A 303 -11.42 22.23 -3.60
N ALA A 304 -10.88 23.28 -4.21
CA ALA A 304 -9.96 23.18 -5.34
C ALA A 304 -8.63 22.47 -5.02
N VAL A 305 -8.34 22.21 -3.74
CA VAL A 305 -7.17 21.43 -3.28
C VAL A 305 -7.54 19.97 -2.98
N TRP A 306 -8.82 19.64 -2.89
CA TRP A 306 -9.27 18.28 -2.62
C TRP A 306 -8.72 17.32 -3.67
N SER A 307 -8.16 16.25 -3.19
CA SER A 307 -7.42 15.27 -4.00
C SER A 307 -7.81 13.86 -3.58
N ALA A 308 -7.42 12.87 -4.36
CA ALA A 308 -7.59 11.47 -3.97
C ALA A 308 -6.85 11.14 -2.66
N TRP A 309 -5.69 11.79 -2.45
CA TRP A 309 -4.89 11.68 -1.23
C TRP A 309 -4.69 13.08 -0.64
N ASN A 310 -5.16 13.29 0.60
CA ASN A 310 -5.04 14.57 1.29
C ASN A 310 -4.22 14.39 2.57
N TYR A 311 -3.13 15.13 2.69
CA TYR A 311 -2.34 15.19 3.92
C TYR A 311 -2.67 16.44 4.70
N ILE A 312 -3.18 16.28 5.92
CA ILE A 312 -3.55 17.39 6.80
C ILE A 312 -2.56 17.46 7.97
N SER A 313 -1.74 18.51 8.00
CA SER A 313 -0.83 18.80 9.12
C SER A 313 -1.50 19.73 10.13
N ARG A 314 -1.61 19.28 11.38
CA ARG A 314 -2.17 20.08 12.50
C ARG A 314 -1.10 20.67 13.39
N GLY A 315 0.16 20.30 13.22
CA GLY A 315 1.30 20.75 14.01
C GLY A 315 2.01 21.97 13.41
N LYS A 316 2.92 22.58 14.20
CA LYS A 316 3.88 23.54 13.68
C LYS A 316 4.85 22.79 12.75
N SER A 317 4.70 22.99 11.47
CA SER A 317 5.64 22.50 10.46
C SER A 317 6.83 23.44 10.33
#